data_08f116411cc538f0cac7c1e1b0fcba3d
#
_entry.id   08f116411cc538f0cac7c1e1b0fcba3d
#
_cell.length_a   1.000
_cell.length_b   1.000
_cell.length_c   1.000
_cell.angle_alpha   90.00
_cell.angle_beta   90.00
_cell.angle_gamma   90.00
#
_symmetry.space_group_name_H-M   'P 1'
#
loop_
_entity.id
_entity.type
_entity.pdbx_description
1 polymer ?
#
loop_
_entity_poly.entity_id
_entity_poly.type
_entity_poly.pdbx_seq_one_letter_code
_entity_poly.pdbx_strand_id
1 'polypeptide(L)'
;LNRACESMENMKGDPRYLLSQISDNNVFFETKADYAKNMVTGLIKLNGMTVGAVANCSEVYDADGNKTETFDLSLTARGCNKAADFVQFCDAFSIPVLTITNVNGFKNCMCSEKNLAKALARMTYAFANATCAKVNLITGEAYGSAYVFMNSKSIGADLVYAWSDAKIGTMEPTLAAKILYPDAKAEEIKEKAADFEKLQDSAASAAARGYVDRLIDP
;
A
#
# COMPACT_ATOMS: atom_id res chain seq x y z
N LEU A 1 9.47 -21.50 -9.86
CA LEU A 1 9.48 -20.21 -9.17
C LEU A 1 8.82 -19.09 -9.99
N ASN A 2 8.89 -19.14 -11.30
CA ASN A 2 8.21 -18.16 -12.16
C ASN A 2 6.80 -18.69 -12.47
N ARG A 3 5.86 -18.32 -11.61
CA ARG A 3 4.45 -18.62 -11.83
C ARG A 3 3.84 -17.41 -12.53
N ALA A 4 3.18 -17.62 -13.67
CA ALA A 4 2.35 -16.59 -14.27
C ALA A 4 1.07 -16.45 -13.43
N CYS A 5 0.77 -15.24 -13.01
CA CYS A 5 -0.46 -14.90 -12.29
C CYS A 5 -1.27 -13.99 -13.22
N GLU A 6 -2.20 -14.57 -13.96
CA GLU A 6 -3.03 -13.82 -14.90
C GLU A 6 -3.95 -12.84 -14.17
N SER A 7 -4.17 -11.69 -14.76
CA SER A 7 -5.10 -10.65 -14.29
C SER A 7 -4.79 -10.06 -12.90
N MET A 8 -3.53 -10.08 -12.47
CA MET A 8 -3.15 -9.49 -11.17
C MET A 8 -3.38 -7.98 -11.12
N GLU A 9 -3.31 -7.30 -12.25
CA GLU A 9 -3.62 -5.87 -12.37
C GLU A 9 -5.06 -5.54 -11.95
N ASN A 10 -5.98 -6.49 -12.07
CA ASN A 10 -7.37 -6.34 -11.63
C ASN A 10 -7.58 -6.55 -10.13
N MET A 11 -6.54 -6.99 -9.41
CA MET A 11 -6.61 -7.34 -7.98
C MET A 11 -6.12 -6.23 -7.06
N LYS A 12 -5.90 -5.02 -7.58
CA LYS A 12 -5.39 -3.87 -6.79
C LYS A 12 -6.28 -3.48 -5.62
N GLY A 13 -7.58 -3.71 -5.74
CA GLY A 13 -8.58 -3.36 -4.72
C GLY A 13 -8.63 -4.34 -3.54
N ASP A 14 -8.51 -5.65 -3.80
CA ASP A 14 -8.51 -6.68 -2.76
C ASP A 14 -7.18 -7.46 -2.74
N PRO A 15 -6.29 -7.12 -1.82
CA PRO A 15 -4.98 -7.76 -1.73
C PRO A 15 -5.04 -9.24 -1.30
N ARG A 16 -6.18 -9.75 -0.82
CA ARG A 16 -6.34 -11.17 -0.44
C ARG A 16 -6.14 -12.08 -1.63
N TYR A 17 -6.68 -11.70 -2.79
CA TYR A 17 -6.46 -12.45 -4.02
C TYR A 17 -5.00 -12.45 -4.46
N LEU A 18 -4.36 -11.29 -4.45
CA LEU A 18 -2.95 -11.18 -4.77
C LEU A 18 -2.10 -12.03 -3.82
N LEU A 19 -2.33 -11.92 -2.52
CA LEU A 19 -1.61 -12.68 -1.50
C LEU A 19 -1.81 -14.19 -1.64
N SER A 20 -3.03 -14.65 -1.96
CA SER A 20 -3.28 -16.07 -2.22
C SER A 20 -2.58 -16.55 -3.48
N GLN A 21 -2.58 -15.76 -4.56
CA GLN A 21 -1.93 -16.14 -5.82
C GLN A 21 -0.42 -16.28 -5.71
N ILE A 22 0.26 -15.39 -4.97
CA ILE A 22 1.71 -15.47 -4.78
C ILE A 22 2.13 -16.50 -3.75
N SER A 23 1.22 -16.91 -2.85
CA SER A 23 1.51 -17.86 -1.79
C SER A 23 1.63 -19.29 -2.30
N ASP A 24 2.48 -20.08 -1.65
CA ASP A 24 2.57 -21.52 -1.89
C ASP A 24 1.21 -22.18 -1.64
N ASN A 25 0.79 -23.02 -2.59
CA ASN A 25 -0.51 -23.72 -2.58
C ASN A 25 -1.73 -22.78 -2.49
N ASN A 26 -1.59 -21.52 -2.87
CA ASN A 26 -2.64 -20.48 -2.80
C ASN A 26 -3.25 -20.30 -1.39
N VAL A 27 -2.45 -20.54 -0.34
CA VAL A 27 -2.91 -20.42 1.04
C VAL A 27 -2.56 -19.05 1.60
N PHE A 28 -3.57 -18.29 1.96
CA PHE A 28 -3.44 -17.06 2.73
C PHE A 28 -4.19 -17.20 4.06
N PHE A 29 -3.49 -17.03 5.16
CA PHE A 29 -4.07 -17.05 6.50
C PHE A 29 -4.24 -15.62 7.01
N GLU A 30 -5.45 -15.07 6.86
CA GLU A 30 -5.78 -13.72 7.33
C GLU A 30 -5.93 -13.67 8.85
N THR A 31 -5.34 -12.66 9.49
CA THR A 31 -5.49 -12.39 10.92
C THR A 31 -6.44 -11.20 11.13
N LYS A 32 -7.30 -11.29 12.14
CA LYS A 32 -8.28 -10.24 12.49
C LYS A 32 -9.12 -9.81 11.25
N ALA A 33 -9.64 -10.78 10.47
CA ALA A 33 -10.35 -10.53 9.21
C ALA A 33 -11.53 -9.57 9.36
N ASP A 34 -12.29 -9.68 10.46
CA ASP A 34 -13.48 -8.83 10.71
C ASP A 34 -13.15 -7.47 11.34
N TYR A 35 -11.89 -7.23 11.70
CA TYR A 35 -11.47 -5.97 12.30
C TYR A 35 -10.68 -5.11 11.31
N ALA A 36 -11.11 -3.84 11.12
CA ALA A 36 -10.46 -2.88 10.24
C ALA A 36 -10.14 -3.48 8.85
N LYS A 37 -11.17 -3.89 8.12
CA LYS A 37 -11.08 -4.60 6.84
C LYS A 37 -10.34 -3.84 5.74
N ASN A 38 -10.24 -2.51 5.86
CA ASN A 38 -9.44 -1.67 4.97
C ASN A 38 -7.91 -1.85 5.14
N MET A 39 -7.49 -2.63 6.11
CA MET A 39 -6.11 -3.07 6.33
C MET A 39 -6.11 -4.59 6.51
N VAL A 40 -5.51 -5.30 5.58
CA VAL A 40 -5.37 -6.75 5.61
C VAL A 40 -4.04 -7.11 6.26
N THR A 41 -4.07 -8.07 7.19
CA THR A 41 -2.87 -8.63 7.81
C THR A 41 -2.99 -10.14 7.84
N GLY A 42 -1.92 -10.85 7.57
CA GLY A 42 -1.94 -12.32 7.56
C GLY A 42 -0.61 -12.94 7.19
N LEU A 43 -0.60 -14.25 7.09
CA LEU A 43 0.57 -15.05 6.78
C LEU A 43 0.43 -15.73 5.43
N ILE A 44 1.48 -15.70 4.64
CA ILE A 44 1.65 -16.44 3.40
C ILE A 44 2.90 -17.32 3.49
N LYS A 45 3.05 -18.21 2.53
CA LYS A 45 4.30 -18.95 2.35
C LYS A 45 4.91 -18.65 0.99
N LEU A 46 6.18 -18.35 0.97
CA LEU A 46 6.95 -18.14 -0.25
C LEU A 46 8.14 -19.12 -0.26
N ASN A 47 8.10 -20.10 -1.12
CA ASN A 47 9.11 -21.16 -1.23
C ASN A 47 9.37 -21.87 0.12
N GLY A 48 8.29 -22.20 0.84
CA GLY A 48 8.31 -22.85 2.15
C GLY A 48 8.55 -21.92 3.35
N MET A 49 8.98 -20.69 3.13
CA MET A 49 9.23 -19.71 4.19
C MET A 49 7.94 -18.95 4.53
N THR A 50 7.65 -18.83 5.83
CA THR A 50 6.54 -18.00 6.29
C THR A 50 6.88 -16.51 6.19
N VAL A 51 5.98 -15.74 5.60
CA VAL A 51 6.09 -14.28 5.42
C VAL A 51 4.83 -13.62 5.94
N GLY A 52 4.98 -12.59 6.76
CA GLY A 52 3.89 -11.74 7.18
C GLY A 52 3.49 -10.77 6.07
N ALA A 53 2.22 -10.60 5.84
CA ALA A 53 1.69 -9.65 4.85
C ALA A 53 0.88 -8.55 5.54
N VAL A 54 1.12 -7.29 5.12
CA VAL A 54 0.35 -6.11 5.51
C VAL A 54 -0.07 -5.38 4.24
N ALA A 55 -1.35 -5.19 4.01
CA ALA A 55 -1.82 -4.64 2.75
C ALA A 55 -2.99 -3.68 2.92
N ASN A 56 -3.02 -2.62 2.11
CA ASN A 56 -4.21 -1.76 1.98
C ASN A 56 -5.29 -2.50 1.19
N CYS A 57 -6.54 -2.34 1.61
CA CYS A 57 -7.71 -2.93 0.98
C CYS A 57 -8.75 -1.86 0.71
N SER A 58 -9.19 -1.74 -0.53
CA SER A 58 -10.27 -0.83 -0.93
C SER A 58 -11.54 -1.54 -1.34
N GLU A 59 -11.48 -2.84 -1.60
CA GLU A 59 -12.61 -3.63 -2.06
C GLU A 59 -12.60 -5.00 -1.38
N VAL A 60 -13.77 -5.50 -1.04
CA VAL A 60 -13.95 -6.86 -0.51
C VAL A 60 -14.90 -7.60 -1.44
N TYR A 61 -14.52 -8.80 -1.82
CA TYR A 61 -15.32 -9.67 -2.67
C TYR A 61 -15.76 -10.91 -1.88
N ASP A 62 -16.94 -11.45 -2.22
CA ASP A 62 -17.41 -12.73 -1.71
C ASP A 62 -16.84 -13.92 -2.50
N ALA A 63 -17.20 -15.14 -2.11
CA ALA A 63 -16.75 -16.35 -2.77
C ALA A 63 -17.26 -16.48 -4.23
N ASP A 64 -18.32 -15.78 -4.58
CA ASP A 64 -18.92 -15.75 -5.91
C ASP A 64 -18.30 -14.64 -6.79
N GLY A 65 -17.37 -13.84 -6.25
CA GLY A 65 -16.70 -12.75 -6.96
C GLY A 65 -17.52 -11.45 -7.00
N ASN A 66 -18.58 -11.31 -6.20
CA ASN A 66 -19.33 -10.08 -6.12
C ASN A 66 -18.70 -9.14 -5.09
N LYS A 67 -18.63 -7.86 -5.43
CA LYS A 67 -18.11 -6.82 -4.53
C LYS A 67 -19.13 -6.58 -3.39
N THR A 68 -18.73 -6.83 -2.15
CA THR A 68 -19.57 -6.69 -0.97
C THR A 68 -19.34 -5.40 -0.20
N GLU A 69 -18.10 -4.95 -0.10
CA GLU A 69 -17.74 -3.73 0.61
C GLU A 69 -16.72 -2.92 -0.19
N THR A 70 -16.76 -1.59 -0.03
CA THR A 70 -15.79 -0.66 -0.63
C THR A 70 -15.29 0.30 0.43
N PHE A 71 -13.98 0.57 0.43
CA PHE A 71 -13.32 1.51 1.32
C PHE A 71 -12.53 2.54 0.51
N ASP A 72 -12.37 3.74 1.07
CA ASP A 72 -11.44 4.69 0.49
C ASP A 72 -10.00 4.17 0.58
N LEU A 73 -9.15 4.53 -0.38
CA LEU A 73 -7.71 4.27 -0.37
C LEU A 73 -7.00 5.13 0.68
N SER A 74 -7.45 5.09 1.93
CA SER A 74 -6.99 5.96 3.00
C SER A 74 -6.66 5.20 4.27
N LEU A 75 -5.63 5.65 4.98
CA LEU A 75 -5.27 5.09 6.27
C LEU A 75 -6.28 5.48 7.34
N THR A 76 -6.66 4.52 8.15
CA THR A 76 -7.54 4.71 9.32
C THR A 76 -6.79 4.40 10.60
N ALA A 77 -7.20 5.01 11.72
CA ALA A 77 -6.57 4.75 13.02
C ALA A 77 -6.62 3.27 13.42
N ARG A 78 -7.75 2.59 13.15
CA ARG A 78 -7.91 1.16 13.43
C ARG A 78 -7.02 0.30 12.54
N GLY A 79 -6.94 0.61 11.24
CA GLY A 79 -6.07 -0.08 10.29
C GLY A 79 -4.59 0.05 10.66
N CYS A 80 -4.14 1.27 11.00
CA CYS A 80 -2.77 1.53 11.45
C CYS A 80 -2.42 0.76 12.74
N ASN A 81 -3.32 0.69 13.71
CA ASN A 81 -3.09 -0.11 14.92
C ASN A 81 -3.03 -1.61 14.63
N LYS A 82 -3.91 -2.13 13.74
CA LYS A 82 -3.89 -3.53 13.29
C LYS A 82 -2.54 -3.88 12.63
N ALA A 83 -2.07 -3.03 11.72
CA ALA A 83 -0.78 -3.19 11.07
C ALA A 83 0.39 -3.15 12.07
N ALA A 84 0.39 -2.17 12.99
CA ALA A 84 1.42 -2.05 14.02
C ALA A 84 1.52 -3.30 14.90
N ASP A 85 0.38 -3.81 15.42
CA ASP A 85 0.33 -5.05 16.22
C ASP A 85 0.93 -6.22 15.45
N PHE A 86 0.56 -6.35 14.17
CA PHE A 86 0.99 -7.46 13.34
C PHE A 86 2.48 -7.39 12.98
N VAL A 87 3.01 -6.20 12.68
CA VAL A 87 4.46 -6.01 12.42
C VAL A 87 5.27 -6.34 13.67
N GLN A 88 4.83 -5.88 14.86
CA GLN A 88 5.48 -6.22 16.11
C GLN A 88 5.48 -7.74 16.39
N PHE A 89 4.38 -8.41 16.06
CA PHE A 89 4.31 -9.87 16.13
C PHE A 89 5.32 -10.52 15.17
N CYS A 90 5.37 -10.10 13.92
CA CYS A 90 6.31 -10.64 12.93
C CYS A 90 7.76 -10.44 13.38
N ASP A 91 8.09 -9.25 13.89
CA ASP A 91 9.44 -8.95 14.39
C ASP A 91 9.83 -9.84 15.57
N ALA A 92 8.92 -10.03 16.54
CA ALA A 92 9.15 -10.87 17.71
C ALA A 92 9.46 -12.35 17.35
N PHE A 93 8.97 -12.83 16.21
CA PHE A 93 9.21 -14.18 15.71
C PHE A 93 10.18 -14.23 14.52
N SER A 94 10.86 -13.13 14.21
CA SER A 94 11.77 -13.00 13.06
C SER A 94 11.14 -13.42 11.73
N ILE A 95 9.84 -13.12 11.55
CA ILE A 95 9.08 -13.37 10.33
C ILE A 95 9.28 -12.17 9.41
N PRO A 96 9.80 -12.34 8.16
CA PRO A 96 9.90 -11.25 7.19
C PRO A 96 8.52 -10.66 6.87
N VAL A 97 8.47 -9.36 6.58
CA VAL A 97 7.23 -8.65 6.28
C VAL A 97 7.19 -8.19 4.84
N LEU A 98 6.15 -8.57 4.12
CA LEU A 98 5.77 -8.04 2.81
C LEU A 98 4.63 -7.02 3.02
N THR A 99 4.85 -5.79 2.58
CA THR A 99 3.81 -4.77 2.56
C THR A 99 3.31 -4.57 1.13
N ILE A 100 1.99 -4.53 0.93
CA ILE A 100 1.38 -4.17 -0.35
C ILE A 100 0.73 -2.82 -0.18
N THR A 101 1.23 -1.83 -0.91
CA THR A 101 0.84 -0.43 -0.76
C THR A 101 -0.03 0.02 -1.92
N ASN A 102 -1.24 0.46 -1.58
CA ASN A 102 -2.16 1.18 -2.46
C ASN A 102 -2.93 2.19 -1.59
N VAL A 103 -2.42 3.42 -1.48
CA VAL A 103 -2.91 4.42 -0.52
C VAL A 103 -2.75 5.83 -1.06
N ASN A 104 -3.77 6.67 -0.90
CA ASN A 104 -3.75 8.04 -1.40
C ASN A 104 -3.87 9.12 -0.30
N GLY A 105 -4.04 8.74 0.97
CA GLY A 105 -4.16 9.72 2.03
C GLY A 105 -4.64 9.15 3.36
N PHE A 106 -5.31 9.98 4.12
CA PHE A 106 -5.83 9.67 5.45
C PHE A 106 -7.33 9.81 5.49
N LYS A 107 -8.00 8.91 6.22
CA LYS A 107 -9.46 9.00 6.40
C LYS A 107 -9.83 10.26 7.13
N ASN A 108 -10.63 11.10 6.48
CA ASN A 108 -11.14 12.34 7.07
C ASN A 108 -12.45 12.05 7.81
N CYS A 109 -12.36 11.97 9.14
CA CYS A 109 -13.52 11.85 10.03
C CYS A 109 -13.12 12.25 11.46
N MET A 110 -14.11 12.56 12.29
CA MET A 110 -13.89 12.96 13.68
C MET A 110 -13.06 11.93 14.49
N CYS A 111 -13.25 10.64 14.22
CA CYS A 111 -12.48 9.58 14.88
C CYS A 111 -11.00 9.64 14.47
N SER A 112 -10.72 9.92 13.19
CA SER A 112 -9.37 10.08 12.67
C SER A 112 -8.68 11.29 13.28
N GLU A 113 -9.34 12.44 13.34
CA GLU A 113 -8.78 13.65 13.96
C GLU A 113 -8.29 13.40 15.39
N LYS A 114 -9.02 12.61 16.16
CA LYS A 114 -8.67 12.31 17.56
C LYS A 114 -7.59 11.25 17.72
N ASN A 115 -7.52 10.26 16.83
CA ASN A 115 -6.77 9.02 17.09
C ASN A 115 -5.72 8.69 16.03
N LEU A 116 -5.81 9.26 14.83
CA LEU A 116 -4.99 8.83 13.70
C LEU A 116 -3.51 9.14 13.90
N ALA A 117 -3.18 10.32 14.40
CA ALA A 117 -1.79 10.73 14.61
C ALA A 117 -1.06 9.75 15.56
N LYS A 118 -1.71 9.35 16.66
CA LYS A 118 -1.16 8.35 17.60
C LYS A 118 -1.01 6.97 16.94
N ALA A 119 -2.01 6.55 16.16
CA ALA A 119 -1.97 5.26 15.47
C ALA A 119 -0.88 5.22 14.37
N LEU A 120 -0.71 6.32 13.63
CA LEU A 120 0.37 6.47 12.64
C LEU A 120 1.74 6.43 13.31
N ALA A 121 1.94 7.17 14.39
CA ALA A 121 3.19 7.14 15.15
C ALA A 121 3.53 5.72 15.60
N ARG A 122 2.54 4.96 16.09
CA ARG A 122 2.70 3.57 16.50
C ARG A 122 3.09 2.66 15.32
N MET A 123 2.41 2.81 14.18
CA MET A 123 2.69 2.02 12.97
C MET A 123 4.09 2.33 12.42
N THR A 124 4.44 3.62 12.35
CA THR A 124 5.77 4.06 11.92
C THR A 124 6.86 3.49 12.84
N TYR A 125 6.65 3.57 14.16
CA TYR A 125 7.57 2.99 15.12
C TYR A 125 7.73 1.49 14.93
N ALA A 126 6.62 0.76 14.71
CA ALA A 126 6.66 -0.69 14.48
C ALA A 126 7.51 -1.03 13.25
N PHE A 127 7.30 -0.36 12.11
CA PHE A 127 8.10 -0.59 10.91
C PHE A 127 9.56 -0.14 11.06
N ALA A 128 9.81 1.04 11.62
CA ALA A 128 11.17 1.57 11.75
C ALA A 128 12.03 0.77 12.73
N ASN A 129 11.43 0.24 13.80
CA ASN A 129 12.12 -0.50 14.85
C ASN A 129 12.24 -2.00 14.54
N ALA A 130 11.44 -2.54 13.63
CA ALA A 130 11.48 -3.96 13.30
C ALA A 130 12.84 -4.35 12.68
N THR A 131 13.41 -5.45 13.20
CA THR A 131 14.68 -6.00 12.78
C THR A 131 14.56 -7.11 11.74
N CYS A 132 13.34 -7.64 11.54
CA CYS A 132 13.06 -8.59 10.48
C CYS A 132 13.15 -7.93 9.09
N ALA A 133 13.41 -8.71 8.05
CA ALA A 133 13.44 -8.21 6.68
C ALA A 133 12.09 -7.64 6.26
N LYS A 134 12.12 -6.47 5.61
CA LYS A 134 10.91 -5.72 5.20
C LYS A 134 10.97 -5.40 3.71
N VAL A 135 9.98 -5.86 2.98
CA VAL A 135 9.82 -5.58 1.55
C VAL A 135 8.51 -4.83 1.33
N ASN A 136 8.53 -3.82 0.48
CA ASN A 136 7.33 -3.11 0.08
C ASN A 136 7.07 -3.30 -1.42
N LEU A 137 5.84 -3.63 -1.77
CA LEU A 137 5.34 -3.68 -3.14
C LEU A 137 4.26 -2.61 -3.31
N ILE A 138 4.49 -1.68 -4.21
CA ILE A 138 3.53 -0.63 -4.56
C ILE A 138 2.76 -1.09 -5.79
N THR A 139 1.46 -1.30 -5.65
CA THR A 139 0.60 -1.86 -6.70
C THR A 139 -0.31 -0.84 -7.37
N GLY A 140 -0.46 0.34 -6.80
CA GLY A 140 -1.36 1.37 -7.29
C GLY A 140 -0.93 2.76 -6.86
N GLU A 141 -1.78 3.46 -6.13
CA GLU A 141 -1.48 4.80 -5.63
C GLU A 141 -0.57 4.76 -4.40
N ALA A 142 0.35 5.70 -4.32
CA ALA A 142 1.26 5.87 -3.20
C ALA A 142 1.57 7.37 -3.03
N TYR A 143 0.66 8.09 -2.37
CA TYR A 143 0.75 9.55 -2.26
C TYR A 143 1.08 10.03 -0.85
N GLY A 144 1.97 11.01 -0.82
CA GLY A 144 2.27 11.82 0.35
C GLY A 144 2.78 11.04 1.55
N SER A 145 2.51 11.55 2.75
CA SER A 145 2.94 10.91 3.98
C SER A 145 2.22 9.58 4.28
N ALA A 146 1.02 9.36 3.73
CA ALA A 146 0.34 8.07 3.87
C ALA A 146 1.17 6.92 3.25
N TYR A 147 1.74 7.14 2.07
CA TYR A 147 2.71 6.22 1.47
C TYR A 147 3.94 6.01 2.35
N VAL A 148 4.51 7.11 2.90
CA VAL A 148 5.71 7.02 3.73
C VAL A 148 5.50 6.07 4.90
N PHE A 149 4.34 6.12 5.56
CA PHE A 149 4.01 5.28 6.71
C PHE A 149 3.75 3.81 6.36
N MET A 150 3.52 3.48 5.10
CA MET A 150 3.32 2.11 4.60
C MET A 150 4.65 1.44 4.22
N ASN A 151 5.59 1.36 5.15
CA ASN A 151 6.87 0.68 4.96
C ASN A 151 7.64 1.18 3.72
N SER A 152 7.75 2.50 3.57
CA SER A 152 8.54 3.09 2.49
C SER A 152 10.05 2.94 2.76
N LYS A 153 10.86 3.21 1.72
CA LYS A 153 12.31 3.30 1.83
C LYS A 153 12.74 4.28 2.94
N SER A 154 11.97 5.36 3.11
CA SER A 154 12.28 6.43 4.08
C SER A 154 12.16 5.99 5.54
N ILE A 155 11.37 4.96 5.85
CA ILE A 155 11.22 4.43 7.22
C ILE A 155 11.89 3.06 7.41
N GLY A 156 12.71 2.62 6.44
CA GLY A 156 13.58 1.47 6.60
C GLY A 156 13.13 0.19 5.90
N ALA A 157 12.33 0.26 4.83
CA ALA A 157 12.15 -0.89 3.95
C ALA A 157 13.50 -1.30 3.32
N ASP A 158 13.82 -2.59 3.38
CA ASP A 158 15.05 -3.12 2.80
C ASP A 158 15.00 -3.07 1.27
N LEU A 159 13.87 -3.50 0.70
CA LEU A 159 13.60 -3.46 -0.74
C LEU A 159 12.21 -2.88 -1.02
N VAL A 160 12.13 -2.05 -2.06
CA VAL A 160 10.88 -1.48 -2.55
C VAL A 160 10.72 -1.81 -4.02
N TYR A 161 9.65 -2.51 -4.34
CA TYR A 161 9.22 -2.79 -5.71
C TYR A 161 7.99 -1.96 -6.05
N ALA A 162 7.82 -1.64 -7.32
CA ALA A 162 6.59 -1.01 -7.79
C ALA A 162 6.16 -1.61 -9.12
N TRP A 163 4.85 -1.72 -9.33
CA TRP A 163 4.32 -2.01 -10.65
C TRP A 163 4.62 -0.84 -11.59
N SER A 164 4.81 -1.15 -12.87
CA SER A 164 5.19 -0.15 -13.88
C SER A 164 4.15 0.96 -14.06
N ASP A 165 2.88 0.69 -13.75
CA ASP A 165 1.76 1.62 -13.80
C ASP A 165 1.43 2.28 -12.45
N ALA A 166 2.19 2.00 -11.39
CA ALA A 166 1.98 2.62 -10.08
C ALA A 166 2.25 4.12 -10.11
N LYS A 167 1.49 4.86 -9.30
CA LYS A 167 1.59 6.32 -9.16
C LYS A 167 2.17 6.66 -7.81
N ILE A 168 3.36 7.24 -7.80
CA ILE A 168 4.15 7.48 -6.59
C ILE A 168 4.54 8.95 -6.53
N GLY A 169 3.94 9.72 -5.64
CA GLY A 169 4.19 11.15 -5.58
C GLY A 169 3.84 11.81 -4.25
N THR A 170 3.98 13.12 -4.23
CA THR A 170 3.70 13.92 -3.03
C THR A 170 2.21 14.15 -2.80
N MET A 171 1.43 14.22 -3.86
CA MET A 171 -0.01 14.42 -3.84
C MET A 171 -0.64 14.02 -5.17
N GLU A 172 -1.94 13.90 -5.18
CA GLU A 172 -2.73 13.59 -6.39
C GLU A 172 -2.52 14.69 -7.47
N PRO A 173 -2.31 14.32 -8.75
CA PRO A 173 -1.93 15.26 -9.81
C PRO A 173 -2.88 16.42 -10.03
N THR A 174 -4.20 16.20 -9.94
CA THR A 174 -5.19 17.27 -10.12
C THR A 174 -5.11 18.31 -8.99
N LEU A 175 -4.82 17.85 -7.77
CA LEU A 175 -4.62 18.75 -6.62
C LEU A 175 -3.33 19.57 -6.81
N ALA A 176 -2.25 18.91 -7.24
CA ALA A 176 -0.99 19.59 -7.53
C ALA A 176 -1.17 20.66 -8.62
N ALA A 177 -1.86 20.34 -9.71
CA ALA A 177 -2.12 21.28 -10.78
C ALA A 177 -2.94 22.50 -10.32
N LYS A 178 -3.96 22.31 -9.47
CA LYS A 178 -4.74 23.42 -8.89
C LYS A 178 -3.91 24.33 -8.00
N ILE A 179 -2.94 23.78 -7.28
CA ILE A 179 -2.05 24.58 -6.41
C ILE A 179 -1.03 25.35 -7.24
N LEU A 180 -0.45 24.71 -8.26
CA LEU A 180 0.59 25.32 -9.10
C LEU A 180 0.03 26.35 -10.08
N TYR A 181 -1.22 26.17 -10.52
CA TYR A 181 -1.87 26.99 -11.52
C TYR A 181 -3.26 27.44 -11.04
N PRO A 182 -3.35 28.31 -10.01
CA PRO A 182 -4.61 28.68 -9.36
C PRO A 182 -5.59 29.39 -10.28
N ASP A 183 -5.08 30.09 -11.31
CA ASP A 183 -5.87 30.87 -12.26
C ASP A 183 -6.25 30.10 -13.53
N ALA A 184 -5.81 28.83 -13.66
CA ALA A 184 -6.07 28.03 -14.85
C ALA A 184 -7.52 27.53 -14.91
N LYS A 185 -8.06 27.42 -16.12
CA LYS A 185 -9.39 26.87 -16.37
C LYS A 185 -9.41 25.35 -16.16
N ALA A 186 -10.60 24.77 -15.96
CA ALA A 186 -10.78 23.36 -15.68
C ALA A 186 -10.15 22.41 -16.72
N GLU A 187 -10.15 22.80 -17.99
CA GLU A 187 -9.54 22.04 -19.09
C GLU A 187 -8.01 22.09 -19.02
N GLU A 188 -7.45 23.28 -18.77
CA GLU A 188 -6.02 23.48 -18.57
C GLU A 188 -5.49 22.72 -17.32
N ILE A 189 -6.28 22.69 -16.26
CA ILE A 189 -5.94 21.92 -15.05
C ILE A 189 -5.80 20.43 -15.37
N LYS A 190 -6.66 19.86 -16.21
CA LYS A 190 -6.55 18.45 -16.61
C LYS A 190 -5.26 18.17 -17.41
N GLU A 191 -4.91 19.06 -18.34
CA GLU A 191 -3.67 18.95 -19.12
C GLU A 191 -2.44 19.04 -18.19
N LYS A 192 -2.41 20.04 -17.31
CA LYS A 192 -1.33 20.24 -16.34
C LYS A 192 -1.21 19.10 -15.36
N ALA A 193 -2.33 18.49 -14.94
CA ALA A 193 -2.35 17.32 -14.09
C ALA A 193 -1.72 16.10 -14.80
N ALA A 194 -2.05 15.89 -16.08
CA ALA A 194 -1.45 14.80 -16.85
C ALA A 194 0.07 14.99 -17.05
N ASP A 195 0.51 16.22 -17.31
CA ASP A 195 1.93 16.57 -17.39
C ASP A 195 2.64 16.31 -16.04
N PHE A 196 2.02 16.74 -14.94
CA PHE A 196 2.56 16.53 -13.59
C PHE A 196 2.66 15.04 -13.25
N GLU A 197 1.62 14.26 -13.53
CA GLU A 197 1.61 12.82 -13.33
C GLU A 197 2.78 12.14 -14.05
N LYS A 198 2.95 12.46 -15.33
CA LYS A 198 4.01 11.87 -16.15
C LYS A 198 5.41 12.23 -15.66
N LEU A 199 5.63 13.47 -15.24
CA LEU A 199 6.95 13.98 -14.85
C LEU A 199 7.31 13.65 -13.40
N GLN A 200 6.34 13.66 -12.49
CA GLN A 200 6.59 13.62 -11.05
C GLN A 200 6.10 12.33 -10.39
N ASP A 201 4.95 11.80 -10.80
CA ASP A 201 4.27 10.73 -10.07
C ASP A 201 4.38 9.36 -10.75
N SER A 202 5.06 9.25 -11.90
CA SER A 202 5.27 7.94 -12.52
C SER A 202 6.21 7.06 -11.68
N ALA A 203 5.97 5.75 -11.67
CA ALA A 203 6.85 4.78 -11.01
C ALA A 203 8.30 4.89 -11.51
N ALA A 204 8.51 5.16 -12.80
CA ALA A 204 9.81 5.39 -13.39
C ALA A 204 10.52 6.63 -12.79
N SER A 205 9.78 7.72 -12.58
CA SER A 205 10.31 8.92 -11.94
C SER A 205 10.71 8.66 -10.48
N ALA A 206 9.90 7.90 -9.73
CA ALA A 206 10.21 7.49 -8.37
C ALA A 206 11.45 6.58 -8.30
N ALA A 207 11.59 5.65 -9.25
CA ALA A 207 12.76 4.77 -9.35
C ALA A 207 14.03 5.59 -9.69
N ALA A 208 13.95 6.53 -10.62
CA ALA A 208 15.08 7.41 -10.96
C ALA A 208 15.56 8.26 -9.77
N ARG A 209 14.68 8.55 -8.82
CA ARG A 209 15.00 9.28 -7.58
C ARG A 209 15.45 8.38 -6.41
N GLY A 210 15.49 7.05 -6.61
CA GLY A 210 15.92 6.10 -5.58
C GLY A 210 14.86 5.72 -4.53
N TYR A 211 13.59 6.04 -4.73
CA TYR A 211 12.51 5.62 -3.84
C TYR A 211 12.03 4.19 -4.09
N VAL A 212 12.31 3.65 -5.27
CA VAL A 212 11.97 2.30 -5.70
C VAL A 212 13.23 1.60 -6.21
N ASP A 213 13.50 0.40 -5.73
CA ASP A 213 14.69 -0.37 -6.13
C ASP A 213 14.50 -1.02 -7.51
N ARG A 214 13.28 -1.45 -7.84
CA ARG A 214 13.00 -2.08 -9.12
C ARG A 214 11.53 -1.94 -9.52
N LEU A 215 11.30 -1.69 -10.81
CA LEU A 215 9.99 -1.82 -11.44
C LEU A 215 9.77 -3.25 -11.86
N ILE A 216 8.56 -3.74 -11.64
CA ILE A 216 8.11 -5.08 -12.04
C ILE A 216 6.73 -4.97 -12.69
N ASP A 217 6.43 -5.88 -13.58
CA ASP A 217 5.08 -6.03 -14.12
C ASP A 217 4.29 -7.04 -13.28
N PRO A 218 2.97 -6.86 -13.13
CA PRO A 218 2.11 -7.76 -12.39
C PRO A 218 2.04 -9.18 -12.95
#